data_154fdcb196a5182c61bff4e610e71765
#
_entry.id   154fdcb196a5182c61bff4e610e71765
#
_cell.length_a   1.000
_cell.length_b   1.000
_cell.length_c   1.000
_cell.angle_alpha   90.00
_cell.angle_beta   90.00
_cell.angle_gamma   90.00
#
_symmetry.space_group_name_H-M   'P 1'
#
loop_
_entity.id
_entity.type
_entity.pdbx_description
1 polymer ?
#
loop_
_entity_poly.entity_id
_entity_poly.type
_entity_poly.pdbx_seq_one_letter_code
_entity_poly.pdbx_strand_id
1 'polypeptide(L)'
;EAAGIPAFGPRKNAAVIEAALNGLGKPGMGCTATCAYIENDMLAIAHVGDSRAYLLHEGTLIRVTRDHSYVEELVDAGEITADEARVHPNRSVITRALGSDPAMYADHFTLHIEEGDRLILCSDGLSSMIPDSDIENIATQSSTAQICVDNLVDAALVAGGHDNVTVVVVDLVDDGVMREAERVRRRNITIATVLGIAFVLAAAIWAYAGITGSYYLGTYKDTVAVYRGIPGKPLGLKLHWLDSTTTIKLSDLPEDTQNRLKAGIQQTSIDDAQDTISKYRHQIDEEQTRQVIDAQTIRNNTDQGSTSESDSENTAEQSAEAEASDKN
;
A
#
# COMPACT_ATOMS: atom_id res chain seq x y z
N GLU A 1 26.74 -4.00 -43.46
CA GLU A 1 26.63 -2.52 -43.50
C GLU A 1 25.49 -2.14 -42.57
N ALA A 2 25.79 -1.61 -41.35
CA ALA A 2 24.80 -1.09 -40.43
C ALA A 2 24.11 0.12 -41.08
N ALA A 3 22.97 -0.14 -41.70
CA ALA A 3 22.25 0.82 -42.55
C ALA A 3 21.64 1.95 -41.68
N GLY A 4 22.39 2.97 -41.39
CA GLY A 4 21.89 4.18 -40.69
C GLY A 4 22.93 5.01 -39.97
N ILE A 5 23.98 4.40 -39.42
CA ILE A 5 25.04 5.09 -38.66
C ILE A 5 25.93 6.00 -39.52
N PRO A 6 26.34 5.65 -40.78
CA PRO A 6 27.14 6.53 -41.59
C PRO A 6 26.50 7.89 -41.93
N ALA A 7 25.16 7.98 -41.88
CA ALA A 7 24.48 9.24 -42.16
C ALA A 7 24.24 10.09 -40.88
N PHE A 8 24.65 9.61 -39.71
CA PHE A 8 24.44 10.30 -38.44
C PHE A 8 25.18 11.63 -38.39
N GLY A 9 26.51 11.65 -38.64
CA GLY A 9 27.33 12.84 -38.51
C GLY A 9 26.90 13.99 -39.43
N PRO A 10 26.91 13.82 -40.77
CA PRO A 10 26.68 14.91 -41.72
C PRO A 10 25.25 15.51 -41.62
N ARG A 11 24.22 14.65 -41.49
CA ARG A 11 22.82 15.14 -41.40
C ARG A 11 22.53 15.88 -40.11
N LYS A 12 23.05 15.38 -39.00
CA LYS A 12 22.85 16.03 -37.68
C LYS A 12 23.63 17.31 -37.58
N ASN A 13 24.84 17.34 -38.09
CA ASN A 13 25.68 18.54 -38.18
C ASN A 13 24.96 19.65 -38.98
N ALA A 14 24.48 19.34 -40.16
CA ALA A 14 23.74 20.28 -40.99
C ALA A 14 22.52 20.84 -40.27
N ALA A 15 21.76 19.98 -39.54
CA ALA A 15 20.58 20.41 -38.78
C ALA A 15 20.94 21.38 -37.63
N VAL A 16 22.06 21.16 -36.93
CA VAL A 16 22.53 22.09 -35.87
C VAL A 16 22.92 23.45 -36.44
N ILE A 17 23.70 23.44 -37.56
CA ILE A 17 24.09 24.66 -38.25
C ILE A 17 22.88 25.42 -38.77
N GLU A 18 21.92 24.75 -39.39
CA GLU A 18 20.71 25.36 -39.90
C GLU A 18 19.85 25.96 -38.75
N ALA A 19 19.72 25.27 -37.63
CA ALA A 19 19.03 25.76 -36.45
C ALA A 19 19.68 27.04 -35.89
N ALA A 20 21.00 27.09 -35.85
CA ALA A 20 21.74 28.30 -35.45
C ALA A 20 21.50 29.49 -36.40
N LEU A 21 21.52 29.21 -37.73
CA LEU A 21 21.28 30.26 -38.74
C LEU A 21 19.82 30.78 -38.73
N ASN A 22 18.86 29.91 -38.46
CA ASN A 22 17.42 30.24 -38.40
C ASN A 22 17.01 30.88 -37.06
N GLY A 23 17.92 31.15 -36.14
CA GLY A 23 17.64 31.78 -34.86
C GLY A 23 16.94 30.90 -33.83
N LEU A 24 16.90 29.54 -34.06
CA LEU A 24 16.42 28.58 -33.07
C LEU A 24 17.40 28.33 -31.93
N GLY A 25 18.64 28.84 -32.06
CA GLY A 25 19.70 28.81 -31.07
C GLY A 25 20.63 30.03 -31.20
N LYS A 26 21.75 29.97 -30.50
CA LYS A 26 22.77 31.04 -30.58
C LYS A 26 23.73 30.77 -31.72
N PRO A 27 24.26 31.82 -32.39
CA PRO A 27 25.37 31.68 -33.34
C PRO A 27 26.55 30.93 -32.70
N GLY A 28 27.09 29.94 -33.43
CA GLY A 28 28.18 29.13 -32.93
C GLY A 28 27.79 28.05 -31.92
N MET A 29 26.50 27.75 -31.72
CA MET A 29 26.06 26.64 -30.90
C MET A 29 26.58 25.30 -31.46
N GLY A 30 27.00 24.44 -30.58
CA GLY A 30 27.45 23.10 -30.92
C GLY A 30 27.09 22.12 -29.80
N CYS A 31 27.21 20.84 -30.09
CA CYS A 31 27.07 19.79 -29.09
C CYS A 31 27.93 18.57 -29.41
N THR A 32 28.26 17.81 -28.41
CA THR A 32 28.85 16.47 -28.57
C THR A 32 27.72 15.46 -28.85
N ALA A 33 28.05 14.33 -29.42
CA ALA A 33 27.10 13.25 -29.62
C ALA A 33 27.82 11.90 -29.72
N THR A 34 27.39 10.96 -28.90
CA THR A 34 27.81 9.56 -28.96
C THR A 34 26.55 8.69 -29.05
N CYS A 35 26.46 7.94 -30.16
CA CYS A 35 25.31 7.09 -30.45
C CYS A 35 25.78 5.65 -30.58
N ALA A 36 25.02 4.74 -29.96
CA ALA A 36 25.24 3.30 -30.08
C ALA A 36 24.03 2.67 -30.79
N TYR A 37 24.30 1.73 -31.67
CA TYR A 37 23.30 0.89 -32.33
C TYR A 37 23.71 -0.57 -32.16
N ILE A 38 22.83 -1.37 -31.63
CA ILE A 38 23.07 -2.80 -31.41
C ILE A 38 22.13 -3.58 -32.33
N GLU A 39 22.72 -4.48 -33.10
CA GLU A 39 22.01 -5.42 -33.96
C GLU A 39 22.68 -6.79 -33.86
N ASN A 40 21.90 -7.76 -33.36
CA ASN A 40 22.43 -9.09 -33.03
C ASN A 40 23.64 -9.01 -32.09
N ASP A 41 24.81 -9.50 -32.55
CA ASP A 41 26.11 -9.52 -31.85
C ASP A 41 27.05 -8.36 -32.23
N MET A 42 26.50 -7.34 -32.92
CA MET A 42 27.27 -6.21 -33.39
C MET A 42 26.87 -4.91 -32.71
N LEU A 43 27.84 -4.21 -32.16
CA LEU A 43 27.72 -2.85 -31.65
C LEU A 43 28.37 -1.90 -32.65
N ALA A 44 27.60 -0.95 -33.15
CA ALA A 44 28.11 0.15 -33.96
C ALA A 44 27.99 1.47 -33.20
N ILE A 45 29.06 2.26 -33.15
CA ILE A 45 29.10 3.55 -32.47
C ILE A 45 29.44 4.63 -33.50
N ALA A 46 28.73 5.76 -33.44
CA ALA A 46 29.07 7.00 -34.09
C ALA A 46 29.35 8.06 -33.01
N HIS A 47 30.50 8.76 -33.14
CA HIS A 47 31.00 9.61 -32.08
C HIS A 47 31.52 10.95 -32.59
N VAL A 48 31.16 12.04 -31.87
CA VAL A 48 31.72 13.39 -32.04
C VAL A 48 31.79 14.05 -30.67
N GLY A 49 32.93 14.54 -30.25
CA GLY A 49 33.15 15.27 -29.02
C GLY A 49 33.99 14.53 -27.99
N ASP A 50 33.74 14.76 -26.73
CA ASP A 50 34.46 14.24 -25.57
C ASP A 50 33.60 13.41 -24.61
N SER A 51 32.33 13.17 -24.97
CA SER A 51 31.52 12.14 -24.31
C SER A 51 32.05 10.75 -24.67
N ARG A 52 32.05 9.81 -23.76
CA ARG A 52 32.73 8.53 -23.95
C ARG A 52 31.78 7.35 -24.06
N ALA A 53 32.21 6.33 -24.78
CA ALA A 53 31.64 5.00 -24.78
C ALA A 53 32.67 3.99 -24.29
N TYR A 54 32.27 3.15 -23.35
CA TYR A 54 33.05 2.04 -22.83
C TYR A 54 32.30 0.73 -23.01
N LEU A 55 33.04 -0.34 -23.23
CA LEU A 55 32.54 -1.72 -23.22
C LEU A 55 33.25 -2.48 -22.11
N LEU A 56 32.49 -2.98 -21.12
CA LEU A 56 32.99 -3.94 -20.15
C LEU A 56 32.77 -5.33 -20.73
N HIS A 57 33.86 -5.99 -21.11
CA HIS A 57 33.92 -7.33 -21.68
C HIS A 57 34.77 -8.22 -20.78
N GLU A 58 34.27 -9.36 -20.34
CA GLU A 58 34.97 -10.30 -19.45
C GLU A 58 35.64 -9.63 -18.22
N GLY A 59 34.97 -8.61 -17.64
CA GLY A 59 35.47 -7.88 -16.47
C GLY A 59 36.51 -6.81 -16.75
N THR A 60 36.86 -6.58 -18.02
CA THR A 60 37.83 -5.54 -18.46
C THR A 60 37.09 -4.40 -19.15
N LEU A 61 37.35 -3.17 -18.75
CA LEU A 61 36.77 -1.98 -19.34
C LEU A 61 37.60 -1.52 -20.56
N ILE A 62 36.98 -1.49 -21.73
CA ILE A 62 37.55 -1.03 -22.97
C ILE A 62 36.95 0.33 -23.32
N ARG A 63 37.74 1.38 -23.40
CA ARG A 63 37.32 2.67 -23.93
C ARG A 63 37.19 2.56 -25.46
N VAL A 64 35.97 2.65 -25.98
CA VAL A 64 35.71 2.49 -27.42
C VAL A 64 35.90 3.79 -28.18
N THR A 65 35.49 4.92 -27.59
CA THR A 65 35.62 6.24 -28.22
C THR A 65 36.91 6.94 -27.79
N ARG A 66 37.43 7.77 -28.69
CA ARG A 66 38.53 8.67 -28.44
C ARG A 66 38.00 10.10 -28.38
N ASP A 67 38.40 10.87 -27.36
CA ASP A 67 37.95 12.24 -27.20
C ASP A 67 38.44 13.16 -28.33
N HIS A 68 37.57 13.98 -28.88
CA HIS A 68 37.94 15.07 -29.75
C HIS A 68 38.24 16.31 -28.91
N SER A 69 39.32 16.27 -28.16
CA SER A 69 39.74 17.32 -27.26
C SER A 69 41.22 17.67 -27.48
N TYR A 70 41.59 18.91 -27.15
CA TYR A 70 42.97 19.37 -27.26
C TYR A 70 43.93 18.53 -26.43
N VAL A 71 43.54 18.12 -25.24
CA VAL A 71 44.39 17.33 -24.35
C VAL A 71 44.58 15.90 -24.86
N GLU A 72 43.59 15.32 -25.52
CA GLU A 72 43.73 13.99 -26.15
C GLU A 72 44.69 14.04 -27.32
N GLU A 73 44.74 15.14 -28.11
CA GLU A 73 45.72 15.33 -29.17
C GLU A 73 47.13 15.44 -28.61
N LEU A 74 47.32 16.08 -27.44
CA LEU A 74 48.64 16.13 -26.77
C LEU A 74 49.06 14.74 -26.21
N VAL A 75 48.11 13.95 -25.68
CA VAL A 75 48.41 12.59 -25.25
C VAL A 75 48.87 11.71 -26.42
N ASP A 76 48.19 11.80 -27.57
CA ASP A 76 48.57 11.05 -28.78
C ASP A 76 49.88 11.48 -29.36
N ALA A 77 50.21 12.76 -29.27
CA ALA A 77 51.51 13.26 -29.65
C ALA A 77 52.63 12.84 -28.69
N GLY A 78 52.28 12.25 -27.54
CA GLY A 78 53.20 11.88 -26.48
C GLY A 78 53.79 13.08 -25.71
N GLU A 79 53.12 14.23 -25.80
CA GLU A 79 53.57 15.47 -25.12
C GLU A 79 53.19 15.47 -23.64
N ILE A 80 52.03 14.85 -23.29
CA ILE A 80 51.57 14.67 -21.93
C ILE A 80 51.02 13.26 -21.71
N THR A 81 50.98 12.83 -20.49
CA THR A 81 50.32 11.55 -20.08
C THR A 81 48.82 11.72 -19.93
N ALA A 82 48.06 10.62 -19.92
CA ALA A 82 46.63 10.63 -19.67
C ALA A 82 46.26 11.24 -18.28
N ASP A 83 47.10 11.03 -17.28
CA ASP A 83 46.88 11.60 -15.94
C ASP A 83 47.11 13.12 -15.94
N GLU A 84 48.13 13.60 -16.67
CA GLU A 84 48.36 15.04 -16.84
C GLU A 84 47.24 15.72 -17.63
N ALA A 85 46.65 15.04 -18.62
CA ALA A 85 45.52 15.54 -19.38
C ALA A 85 44.29 15.83 -18.49
N ARG A 86 44.04 15.03 -17.48
CA ARG A 86 42.89 15.21 -16.54
C ARG A 86 42.95 16.51 -15.75
N VAL A 87 44.12 16.99 -15.41
CA VAL A 87 44.35 18.23 -14.63
C VAL A 87 44.81 19.40 -15.47
N HIS A 88 44.91 19.22 -16.78
CA HIS A 88 45.40 20.24 -17.70
C HIS A 88 44.46 21.47 -17.75
N PRO A 89 44.97 22.71 -17.81
CA PRO A 89 44.15 23.91 -17.86
C PRO A 89 43.15 23.94 -19.03
N ASN A 90 43.50 23.35 -20.15
CA ASN A 90 42.69 23.30 -21.38
C ASN A 90 41.93 21.97 -21.56
N ARG A 91 41.70 21.20 -20.49
CA ARG A 91 41.06 19.87 -20.57
C ARG A 91 39.67 19.88 -21.18
N SER A 92 38.95 21.01 -21.05
CA SER A 92 37.56 21.18 -21.57
C SER A 92 37.53 21.79 -22.98
N VAL A 93 38.67 21.90 -23.66
CA VAL A 93 38.73 22.42 -25.03
C VAL A 93 38.49 21.27 -26.01
N ILE A 94 37.27 21.24 -26.59
CA ILE A 94 36.91 20.27 -27.65
C ILE A 94 37.33 20.77 -29.01
N THR A 95 37.90 19.87 -29.82
CA THR A 95 38.39 20.18 -31.17
C THR A 95 37.40 19.83 -32.27
N ARG A 96 36.36 19.00 -31.95
CA ARG A 96 35.30 18.59 -32.89
C ARG A 96 33.96 18.48 -32.19
N ALA A 97 32.95 19.18 -32.74
CA ALA A 97 31.55 19.16 -32.25
C ALA A 97 30.57 19.27 -33.41
N LEU A 98 29.35 18.79 -33.25
CA LEU A 98 28.24 19.09 -34.16
C LEU A 98 27.94 20.58 -34.14
N GLY A 99 27.79 21.20 -35.30
CA GLY A 99 27.48 22.62 -35.42
C GLY A 99 28.72 23.50 -35.57
N SER A 100 29.93 22.99 -35.36
CA SER A 100 31.20 23.76 -35.42
C SER A 100 31.68 24.03 -36.85
N ASP A 101 31.67 22.99 -37.70
CA ASP A 101 32.20 23.05 -39.07
C ASP A 101 31.29 22.24 -40.02
N PRO A 102 30.86 22.86 -41.17
CA PRO A 102 30.09 22.12 -42.17
C PRO A 102 30.79 20.84 -42.71
N ALA A 103 32.10 20.78 -42.66
CA ALA A 103 32.91 19.62 -43.12
C ALA A 103 33.17 18.60 -42.00
N MET A 104 32.61 18.80 -40.82
CA MET A 104 32.76 17.91 -39.66
C MET A 104 32.30 16.50 -39.99
N TYR A 105 33.07 15.50 -39.56
CA TYR A 105 32.76 14.08 -39.67
C TYR A 105 32.73 13.42 -38.30
N ALA A 106 31.91 12.38 -38.16
CA ALA A 106 31.85 11.54 -36.98
C ALA A 106 32.80 10.35 -37.12
N ASP A 107 33.42 9.94 -36.03
CA ASP A 107 34.14 8.69 -35.99
C ASP A 107 33.16 7.53 -35.87
N HIS A 108 33.48 6.40 -36.50
CA HIS A 108 32.64 5.20 -36.49
C HIS A 108 33.45 3.99 -36.04
N PHE A 109 32.86 3.26 -35.08
CA PHE A 109 33.47 2.05 -34.53
C PHE A 109 32.46 0.90 -34.70
N THR A 110 32.94 -0.30 -34.94
CA THR A 110 32.15 -1.52 -35.01
C THR A 110 32.86 -2.61 -34.23
N LEU A 111 32.14 -3.21 -33.27
CA LEU A 111 32.69 -4.21 -32.35
C LEU A 111 31.74 -5.40 -32.29
N HIS A 112 32.29 -6.60 -32.11
CA HIS A 112 31.49 -7.73 -31.65
C HIS A 112 31.23 -7.58 -30.15
N ILE A 113 30.02 -7.93 -29.74
CA ILE A 113 29.56 -7.93 -28.36
C ILE A 113 28.98 -9.29 -28.02
N GLU A 114 29.09 -9.68 -26.76
CA GLU A 114 28.66 -10.97 -26.28
C GLU A 114 27.65 -10.81 -25.12
N GLU A 115 26.95 -11.90 -24.82
CA GLU A 115 26.10 -11.96 -23.63
C GLU A 115 26.95 -11.79 -22.37
N GLY A 116 26.52 -10.93 -21.47
CA GLY A 116 27.25 -10.56 -20.26
C GLY A 116 28.09 -9.29 -20.40
N ASP A 117 28.28 -8.76 -21.62
CA ASP A 117 28.89 -7.46 -21.81
C ASP A 117 28.05 -6.33 -21.28
N ARG A 118 28.69 -5.23 -20.91
CA ARG A 118 28.03 -4.00 -20.44
C ARG A 118 28.56 -2.80 -21.22
N LEU A 119 27.65 -2.12 -21.92
CA LEU A 119 27.94 -0.85 -22.60
C LEU A 119 27.69 0.32 -21.67
N ILE A 120 28.63 1.26 -21.55
CA ILE A 120 28.48 2.48 -20.77
C ILE A 120 28.70 3.67 -21.69
N LEU A 121 27.74 4.58 -21.76
CA LEU A 121 27.85 5.89 -22.41
C LEU A 121 27.82 6.96 -21.34
N CYS A 122 28.72 7.92 -21.37
CA CYS A 122 28.75 8.99 -20.38
C CYS A 122 29.17 10.32 -20.96
N SER A 123 28.76 11.41 -20.30
CA SER A 123 29.31 12.75 -20.50
C SER A 123 30.67 12.87 -19.83
N ASP A 124 31.40 13.93 -20.18
CA ASP A 124 32.67 14.33 -19.56
C ASP A 124 32.56 14.58 -18.05
N GLY A 125 31.35 14.92 -17.53
CA GLY A 125 31.09 15.02 -16.11
C GLY A 125 31.28 13.73 -15.31
N LEU A 126 31.33 12.55 -15.95
CA LEU A 126 31.81 11.32 -15.31
C LEU A 126 33.29 11.14 -15.46
N SER A 127 33.77 11.09 -16.70
CA SER A 127 35.17 10.72 -17.04
C SER A 127 36.22 11.74 -16.62
N SER A 128 35.82 13.01 -16.40
CA SER A 128 36.72 14.01 -15.83
C SER A 128 36.75 13.96 -14.28
N MET A 129 35.73 13.40 -13.64
CA MET A 129 35.65 13.31 -12.18
C MET A 129 36.35 12.08 -11.63
N ILE A 130 36.11 10.90 -12.22
CA ILE A 130 36.70 9.64 -11.76
C ILE A 130 37.54 8.98 -12.86
N PRO A 131 38.61 8.26 -12.50
CA PRO A 131 39.47 7.57 -13.47
C PRO A 131 38.75 6.34 -14.05
N ASP A 132 39.23 5.89 -15.22
CA ASP A 132 38.67 4.73 -15.90
C ASP A 132 38.77 3.45 -15.04
N SER A 133 39.79 3.34 -14.17
CA SER A 133 39.93 2.24 -13.20
C SER A 133 38.77 2.19 -12.18
N ASP A 134 38.25 3.35 -11.74
CA ASP A 134 37.13 3.42 -10.82
C ASP A 134 35.83 3.11 -11.54
N ILE A 135 35.69 3.56 -12.80
CA ILE A 135 34.56 3.19 -13.66
C ILE A 135 34.51 1.67 -13.85
N GLU A 136 35.68 1.03 -14.13
CA GLU A 136 35.83 -0.42 -14.27
C GLU A 136 35.41 -1.16 -12.99
N ASN A 137 35.91 -0.73 -11.84
CA ASN A 137 35.61 -1.34 -10.56
C ASN A 137 34.12 -1.26 -10.23
N ILE A 138 33.51 -0.09 -10.42
CA ILE A 138 32.06 0.12 -10.15
C ILE A 138 31.23 -0.72 -11.13
N ALA A 139 31.58 -0.71 -12.42
CA ALA A 139 30.84 -1.43 -13.44
C ALA A 139 30.93 -2.96 -13.24
N THR A 140 32.07 -3.48 -12.81
CA THR A 140 32.30 -4.91 -12.55
C THR A 140 31.52 -5.36 -11.29
N GLN A 141 31.49 -4.54 -10.24
CA GLN A 141 30.84 -4.90 -8.96
C GLN A 141 29.35 -4.69 -8.97
N SER A 142 28.80 -3.96 -9.93
CA SER A 142 27.36 -3.64 -9.99
C SER A 142 26.56 -4.80 -10.60
N SER A 143 25.60 -5.32 -9.86
CA SER A 143 24.80 -6.48 -10.27
C SER A 143 23.76 -6.17 -11.36
N THR A 144 23.39 -4.89 -11.57
CA THR A 144 22.43 -4.45 -12.59
C THR A 144 22.86 -3.14 -13.20
N ALA A 145 22.37 -2.84 -14.42
CA ALA A 145 22.60 -1.56 -15.08
C ALA A 145 22.20 -0.35 -14.22
N GLN A 146 21.05 -0.42 -13.52
CA GLN A 146 20.58 0.67 -12.68
C GLN A 146 21.51 0.93 -11.49
N ILE A 147 21.94 -0.12 -10.77
CA ILE A 147 22.88 0.01 -9.66
C ILE A 147 24.22 0.59 -10.16
N CYS A 148 24.64 0.19 -11.35
CA CYS A 148 25.85 0.72 -11.97
C CYS A 148 25.73 2.24 -12.24
N VAL A 149 24.61 2.69 -12.82
CA VAL A 149 24.36 4.13 -13.06
C VAL A 149 24.39 4.90 -11.75
N ASP A 150 23.64 4.44 -10.74
CA ASP A 150 23.53 5.12 -9.46
C ASP A 150 24.91 5.26 -8.79
N ASN A 151 25.69 4.19 -8.75
CA ASN A 151 27.03 4.19 -8.16
C ASN A 151 28.03 5.08 -8.95
N LEU A 152 27.96 5.10 -10.29
CA LEU A 152 28.81 5.95 -11.11
C LEU A 152 28.50 7.43 -10.91
N VAL A 153 27.23 7.79 -10.87
CA VAL A 153 26.79 9.17 -10.61
C VAL A 153 27.20 9.60 -9.21
N ASP A 154 26.97 8.77 -8.21
CA ASP A 154 27.36 9.06 -6.82
C ASP A 154 28.87 9.23 -6.69
N ALA A 155 29.67 8.38 -7.34
CA ALA A 155 31.14 8.51 -7.34
C ALA A 155 31.58 9.83 -7.95
N ALA A 156 31.00 10.25 -9.07
CA ALA A 156 31.32 11.54 -9.69
C ALA A 156 30.94 12.73 -8.79
N LEU A 157 29.79 12.66 -8.10
CA LEU A 157 29.34 13.68 -7.16
C LEU A 157 30.27 13.77 -5.93
N VAL A 158 30.69 12.63 -5.38
CA VAL A 158 31.65 12.56 -4.28
C VAL A 158 33.02 13.10 -4.68
N ALA A 159 33.44 12.90 -5.93
CA ALA A 159 34.68 13.44 -6.47
C ALA A 159 34.66 14.95 -6.74
N GLY A 160 33.53 15.61 -6.49
CA GLY A 160 33.39 17.07 -6.55
C GLY A 160 32.17 17.54 -7.33
N GLY A 161 31.64 16.76 -8.29
CA GLY A 161 30.42 17.11 -9.03
C GLY A 161 30.48 18.47 -9.73
N HIS A 162 31.60 18.80 -10.35
CA HIS A 162 31.85 20.14 -10.93
C HIS A 162 31.11 20.37 -12.24
N ASP A 163 30.54 19.32 -12.83
CA ASP A 163 29.81 19.38 -14.10
C ASP A 163 28.57 18.50 -14.07
N ASN A 164 27.70 18.63 -15.09
CA ASN A 164 26.53 17.79 -15.27
C ASN A 164 26.93 16.36 -15.64
N VAL A 165 26.53 15.39 -14.83
CA VAL A 165 26.83 13.98 -15.05
C VAL A 165 25.63 13.30 -15.71
N THR A 166 25.90 12.68 -16.85
CA THR A 166 24.91 11.81 -17.53
C THR A 166 25.56 10.46 -17.81
N VAL A 167 24.89 9.38 -17.41
CA VAL A 167 25.36 8.01 -17.64
C VAL A 167 24.22 7.17 -18.16
N VAL A 168 24.50 6.37 -19.19
CA VAL A 168 23.59 5.34 -19.72
C VAL A 168 24.33 4.02 -19.67
N VAL A 169 23.75 3.01 -19.03
CA VAL A 169 24.29 1.66 -18.95
C VAL A 169 23.34 0.67 -19.59
N VAL A 170 23.86 -0.18 -20.45
CA VAL A 170 23.11 -1.24 -21.14
C VAL A 170 23.80 -2.57 -20.88
N ASP A 171 23.07 -3.48 -20.19
CA ASP A 171 23.53 -4.87 -20.01
C ASP A 171 23.06 -5.71 -21.19
N LEU A 172 23.99 -6.40 -21.82
CA LEU A 172 23.70 -7.34 -22.90
C LEU A 172 23.31 -8.68 -22.29
N VAL A 173 22.05 -9.02 -22.39
CA VAL A 173 21.48 -10.26 -21.85
C VAL A 173 20.75 -11.03 -22.95
N ASP A 174 20.81 -12.36 -22.87
CA ASP A 174 19.98 -13.16 -23.76
C ASP A 174 18.48 -12.91 -23.47
N ASP A 175 17.73 -12.56 -24.52
CA ASP A 175 16.28 -12.31 -24.46
C ASP A 175 15.49 -13.47 -23.81
N GLY A 176 16.02 -14.69 -23.84
CA GLY A 176 15.44 -15.87 -23.21
C GLY A 176 15.41 -15.78 -21.68
N VAL A 177 16.48 -15.32 -21.06
CA VAL A 177 16.62 -15.24 -19.57
C VAL A 177 15.73 -14.13 -19.00
N MET A 178 15.67 -12.98 -19.67
CA MET A 178 14.82 -11.86 -19.22
C MET A 178 13.34 -12.17 -19.35
N ARG A 179 12.91 -12.80 -20.44
CA ARG A 179 11.51 -13.23 -20.63
C ARG A 179 11.08 -14.30 -19.62
N GLU A 180 11.97 -15.19 -19.23
CA GLU A 180 11.68 -16.22 -18.22
C GLU A 180 11.59 -15.62 -16.82
N ALA A 181 12.48 -14.72 -16.44
CA ALA A 181 12.45 -14.00 -15.16
C ALA A 181 11.17 -13.14 -15.01
N GLU A 182 10.77 -12.41 -16.05
CA GLU A 182 9.51 -11.66 -16.04
C GLU A 182 8.28 -12.56 -15.96
N ARG A 183 8.28 -13.69 -16.64
CA ARG A 183 7.18 -14.67 -16.60
C ARG A 183 7.03 -15.27 -15.20
N VAL A 184 8.14 -15.63 -14.56
CA VAL A 184 8.16 -16.14 -13.18
C VAL A 184 7.68 -15.06 -12.20
N ARG A 185 8.14 -13.82 -12.34
CA ARG A 185 7.70 -12.69 -11.50
C ARG A 185 6.20 -12.43 -11.64
N ARG A 186 5.68 -12.35 -12.87
CA ARG A 186 4.23 -12.16 -13.13
C ARG A 186 3.42 -13.31 -12.53
N ARG A 187 3.84 -14.55 -12.71
CA ARG A 187 3.20 -15.73 -12.10
C ARG A 187 3.15 -15.64 -10.58
N ASN A 188 4.25 -15.28 -9.94
CA ASN A 188 4.30 -15.16 -8.49
C ASN A 188 3.40 -14.04 -7.95
N ILE A 189 3.33 -12.88 -8.63
CA ILE A 189 2.40 -11.80 -8.29
C ILE A 189 0.95 -12.28 -8.42
N THR A 190 0.61 -12.97 -9.51
CA THR A 190 -0.74 -13.51 -9.71
C THR A 190 -1.13 -14.50 -8.62
N ILE A 191 -0.23 -15.43 -8.26
CA ILE A 191 -0.46 -16.39 -7.17
C ILE A 191 -0.67 -15.67 -5.83
N ALA A 192 0.18 -14.69 -5.50
CA ALA A 192 0.05 -13.90 -4.27
C ALA A 192 -1.29 -13.15 -4.20
N THR A 193 -1.73 -12.57 -5.33
CA THR A 193 -3.02 -11.87 -5.42
C THR A 193 -4.20 -12.82 -5.22
N VAL A 194 -4.19 -13.98 -5.86
CA VAL A 194 -5.25 -14.99 -5.71
C VAL A 194 -5.32 -15.50 -4.26
N LEU A 195 -4.17 -15.79 -3.65
CA LEU A 195 -4.12 -16.20 -2.24
C LEU A 195 -4.61 -15.11 -1.30
N GLY A 196 -4.29 -13.85 -1.56
CA GLY A 196 -4.79 -12.70 -0.81
C GLY A 196 -6.32 -12.57 -0.87
N ILE A 197 -6.89 -12.69 -2.06
CA ILE A 197 -8.36 -12.68 -2.25
C ILE A 197 -9.01 -13.87 -1.52
N ALA A 198 -8.45 -15.07 -1.66
CA ALA A 198 -8.96 -16.28 -0.97
C ALA A 198 -8.94 -16.12 0.55
N PHE A 199 -7.88 -15.53 1.10
CA PHE A 199 -7.77 -15.25 2.54
C PHE A 199 -8.85 -14.26 3.01
N VAL A 200 -9.07 -13.17 2.26
CA VAL A 200 -10.12 -12.18 2.59
C VAL A 200 -11.51 -12.81 2.55
N LEU A 201 -11.79 -13.65 1.53
CA LEU A 201 -13.06 -14.37 1.43
C LEU A 201 -13.26 -15.36 2.61
N ALA A 202 -12.23 -16.11 2.95
CA ALA A 202 -12.27 -17.02 4.09
C ALA A 202 -12.53 -16.28 5.42
N ALA A 203 -11.86 -15.16 5.65
CA ALA A 203 -12.08 -14.30 6.81
C ALA A 203 -13.50 -13.73 6.86
N ALA A 204 -14.04 -13.30 5.70
CA ALA A 204 -15.42 -12.82 5.59
C ALA A 204 -16.45 -13.92 5.90
N ILE A 205 -16.24 -15.14 5.39
CA ILE A 205 -17.10 -16.30 5.67
C ILE A 205 -17.04 -16.64 7.17
N TRP A 206 -15.86 -16.66 7.76
CA TRP A 206 -15.69 -16.93 9.19
C TRP A 206 -16.38 -15.88 10.07
N ALA A 207 -16.20 -14.60 9.74
CA ALA A 207 -16.91 -13.49 10.43
C ALA A 207 -18.43 -13.61 10.29
N TYR A 208 -18.92 -13.91 9.08
CA TYR A 208 -20.34 -14.12 8.82
C TYR A 208 -20.91 -15.30 9.64
N ALA A 209 -20.21 -16.43 9.69
CA ALA A 209 -20.60 -17.58 10.49
C ALA A 209 -20.64 -17.27 11.99
N GLY A 210 -19.67 -16.50 12.51
CA GLY A 210 -19.65 -16.05 13.89
C GLY A 210 -20.85 -15.14 14.24
N ILE A 211 -21.19 -14.20 13.36
CA ILE A 211 -22.33 -13.30 13.55
C ILE A 211 -23.65 -14.08 13.53
N THR A 212 -23.83 -14.96 12.58
CA THR A 212 -25.08 -15.75 12.42
C THR A 212 -25.24 -16.85 13.46
N GLY A 213 -24.18 -17.26 14.13
CA GLY A 213 -24.21 -18.22 15.24
C GLY A 213 -24.51 -17.61 16.60
N SER A 214 -24.54 -16.30 16.74
CA SER A 214 -24.76 -15.61 18.00
C SER A 214 -26.26 -15.28 18.20
N TYR A 215 -26.77 -15.45 19.41
CA TYR A 215 -28.14 -15.11 19.79
C TYR A 215 -28.14 -14.11 20.94
N TYR A 216 -29.20 -13.28 21.05
CA TYR A 216 -29.42 -12.43 22.20
C TYR A 216 -30.90 -12.17 22.44
N LEU A 217 -31.26 -11.97 23.70
CA LEU A 217 -32.59 -11.53 24.10
C LEU A 217 -32.64 -10.01 24.07
N GLY A 218 -33.67 -9.48 23.45
CA GLY A 218 -33.92 -8.06 23.35
C GLY A 218 -35.40 -7.73 23.43
N THR A 219 -35.79 -6.52 23.07
CA THR A 219 -37.17 -6.07 23.12
C THR A 219 -37.73 -5.83 21.72
N TYR A 220 -38.96 -6.26 21.48
CA TYR A 220 -39.75 -5.98 20.28
C TYR A 220 -41.17 -5.58 20.64
N LYS A 221 -41.57 -4.34 20.30
CA LYS A 221 -42.94 -3.83 20.59
C LYS A 221 -43.44 -4.15 22.01
N ASP A 222 -42.66 -3.83 23.02
CA ASP A 222 -42.99 -4.06 24.43
C ASP A 222 -43.01 -5.54 24.90
N THR A 223 -42.51 -6.46 24.09
CA THR A 223 -42.38 -7.87 24.47
C THR A 223 -40.90 -8.31 24.39
N VAL A 224 -40.59 -9.37 25.11
CA VAL A 224 -39.27 -10.03 25.01
C VAL A 224 -39.19 -10.76 23.69
N ALA A 225 -38.06 -10.60 22.96
CA ALA A 225 -37.82 -11.23 21.67
C ALA A 225 -36.42 -11.81 21.60
N VAL A 226 -36.26 -12.88 20.82
CA VAL A 226 -34.98 -13.49 20.49
C VAL A 226 -34.48 -12.90 19.17
N TYR A 227 -33.28 -12.44 19.19
CA TYR A 227 -32.57 -11.95 18.00
C TYR A 227 -31.36 -12.84 17.70
N ARG A 228 -31.12 -12.99 16.42
CA ARG A 228 -29.89 -13.65 15.91
C ARG A 228 -28.91 -12.58 15.47
N GLY A 229 -27.65 -12.65 15.93
CA GLY A 229 -26.63 -11.68 15.62
C GLY A 229 -26.10 -10.92 16.83
N ILE A 230 -25.49 -9.76 16.61
CA ILE A 230 -24.86 -8.94 17.64
C ILE A 230 -25.76 -7.77 18.03
N PRO A 231 -26.00 -7.53 19.35
CA PRO A 231 -26.81 -6.40 19.81
C PRO A 231 -26.16 -5.06 19.43
N GLY A 232 -26.99 -4.05 19.13
CA GLY A 232 -26.54 -2.71 18.78
C GLY A 232 -26.29 -2.51 17.29
N LYS A 233 -25.45 -1.52 16.96
CA LYS A 233 -25.03 -1.18 15.59
C LYS A 233 -23.52 -1.02 15.55
N PRO A 234 -22.74 -2.09 15.63
CA PRO A 234 -21.29 -1.99 15.51
C PRO A 234 -20.94 -1.38 14.14
N LEU A 235 -20.08 -0.37 14.13
CA LEU A 235 -19.68 0.39 12.93
C LEU A 235 -20.85 0.99 12.12
N GLY A 236 -22.02 1.25 12.77
CA GLY A 236 -23.22 1.79 12.11
C GLY A 236 -24.04 0.77 11.32
N LEU A 237 -23.64 -0.51 11.28
CA LEU A 237 -24.33 -1.57 10.56
C LEU A 237 -25.28 -2.34 11.48
N LYS A 238 -26.47 -2.69 10.98
CA LYS A 238 -27.40 -3.59 11.69
C LYS A 238 -27.00 -5.04 11.40
N LEU A 239 -26.37 -5.69 12.37
CA LEU A 239 -25.90 -7.08 12.27
C LEU A 239 -26.76 -8.01 13.15
N HIS A 240 -28.08 -7.81 13.14
CA HIS A 240 -29.02 -8.64 13.87
C HIS A 240 -30.36 -8.75 13.13
N TRP A 241 -31.01 -9.88 13.30
CA TRP A 241 -32.31 -10.21 12.73
C TRP A 241 -33.23 -10.75 13.84
N LEU A 242 -34.50 -10.41 13.77
CA LEU A 242 -35.52 -10.97 14.67
C LEU A 242 -35.70 -12.45 14.32
N ASP A 243 -35.50 -13.32 15.31
CA ASP A 243 -35.67 -14.77 15.14
C ASP A 243 -37.09 -15.17 15.63
N SER A 244 -37.42 -14.85 16.86
CA SER A 244 -38.73 -15.17 17.42
C SER A 244 -39.20 -14.13 18.46
N THR A 245 -40.49 -14.06 18.69
CA THR A 245 -41.12 -13.17 19.70
C THR A 245 -41.83 -13.99 20.77
N THR A 246 -41.80 -13.52 22.00
CA THR A 246 -42.52 -14.15 23.11
C THR A 246 -43.78 -13.37 23.49
N THR A 247 -44.64 -13.95 24.32
CA THR A 247 -45.82 -13.30 24.88
C THR A 247 -45.55 -12.55 26.18
N ILE A 248 -44.30 -12.58 26.66
CA ILE A 248 -43.89 -11.92 27.90
C ILE A 248 -43.81 -10.41 27.66
N LYS A 249 -44.62 -9.63 28.37
CA LYS A 249 -44.55 -8.18 28.30
C LYS A 249 -43.38 -7.66 29.14
N LEU A 250 -42.74 -6.61 28.64
CA LEU A 250 -41.61 -6.00 29.32
C LEU A 250 -42.03 -5.40 30.69
N SER A 251 -43.28 -4.93 30.81
CA SER A 251 -43.87 -4.40 32.03
C SER A 251 -43.98 -5.42 33.16
N ASP A 252 -44.05 -6.71 32.82
CA ASP A 252 -44.28 -7.78 33.80
C ASP A 252 -42.97 -8.27 34.45
N LEU A 253 -41.83 -7.66 34.05
CA LEU A 253 -40.49 -7.99 34.52
C LEU A 253 -39.93 -6.86 35.43
N PRO A 254 -39.06 -7.18 36.40
CA PRO A 254 -38.38 -6.18 37.22
C PRO A 254 -37.58 -5.16 36.39
N GLU A 255 -37.50 -3.91 36.85
CA GLU A 255 -36.82 -2.81 36.12
C GLU A 255 -35.37 -3.13 35.72
N ASP A 256 -34.64 -3.81 36.57
CA ASP A 256 -33.26 -4.24 36.27
C ASP A 256 -33.22 -5.18 35.05
N THR A 257 -34.12 -6.14 35.00
CA THR A 257 -34.24 -7.08 33.86
C THR A 257 -34.72 -6.35 32.59
N GLN A 258 -35.64 -5.39 32.70
CA GLN A 258 -36.05 -4.56 31.56
C GLN A 258 -34.89 -3.80 30.95
N ASN A 259 -34.04 -3.17 31.78
CA ASN A 259 -32.85 -2.41 31.32
C ASN A 259 -31.81 -3.31 30.64
N ARG A 260 -31.58 -4.49 31.19
CA ARG A 260 -30.68 -5.50 30.58
C ARG A 260 -31.21 -6.01 29.25
N LEU A 261 -32.51 -6.26 29.12
CA LEU A 261 -33.14 -6.65 27.86
C LEU A 261 -33.08 -5.56 26.80
N LYS A 262 -33.23 -4.27 27.18
CA LYS A 262 -33.04 -3.13 26.27
C LYS A 262 -31.62 -3.01 25.76
N ALA A 263 -30.63 -3.38 26.58
CA ALA A 263 -29.22 -3.41 26.19
C ALA A 263 -28.84 -4.66 25.32
N GLY A 264 -29.66 -5.72 25.42
CA GLY A 264 -29.43 -7.00 24.75
C GLY A 264 -28.63 -7.97 25.62
N ILE A 265 -29.28 -9.07 26.04
CA ILE A 265 -28.65 -10.14 26.85
C ILE A 265 -28.15 -11.22 25.91
N GLN A 266 -26.82 -11.31 25.76
CA GLN A 266 -26.20 -12.35 24.92
C GLN A 266 -26.52 -13.74 25.43
N GLN A 267 -26.72 -14.67 24.49
CA GLN A 267 -26.99 -16.10 24.74
C GLN A 267 -26.01 -16.92 23.88
N THR A 268 -25.59 -18.05 24.43
CA THR A 268 -24.64 -18.92 23.75
C THR A 268 -25.32 -19.74 22.65
N SER A 269 -26.61 -20.04 22.84
CA SER A 269 -27.40 -20.82 21.88
C SER A 269 -28.87 -20.38 21.91
N ILE A 270 -29.66 -20.90 20.98
CA ILE A 270 -31.12 -20.71 20.99
C ILE A 270 -31.76 -21.42 22.20
N ASP A 271 -31.20 -22.56 22.63
CA ASP A 271 -31.67 -23.32 23.78
C ASP A 271 -31.46 -22.51 25.08
N ASP A 272 -30.30 -21.87 25.26
CA ASP A 272 -30.02 -20.96 26.37
C ASP A 272 -30.99 -19.76 26.40
N ALA A 273 -31.37 -19.26 25.22
CA ALA A 273 -32.33 -18.19 25.11
C ALA A 273 -33.74 -18.70 25.57
N GLN A 274 -34.17 -19.88 25.20
CA GLN A 274 -35.44 -20.51 25.60
C GLN A 274 -35.45 -20.81 27.08
N ASP A 275 -34.37 -21.30 27.66
CA ASP A 275 -34.24 -21.54 29.10
C ASP A 275 -34.38 -20.22 29.89
N THR A 276 -33.73 -19.15 29.39
CA THR A 276 -33.88 -17.83 30.03
C THR A 276 -35.30 -17.30 29.96
N ILE A 277 -35.99 -17.49 28.83
CA ILE A 277 -37.40 -17.15 28.68
C ILE A 277 -38.27 -17.98 29.62
N SER A 278 -38.00 -19.25 29.81
CA SER A 278 -38.72 -20.14 30.74
C SER A 278 -38.56 -19.66 32.19
N LYS A 279 -37.36 -19.24 32.58
CA LYS A 279 -37.12 -18.62 33.89
C LYS A 279 -37.89 -17.34 34.11
N TYR A 280 -38.00 -16.49 33.10
CA TYR A 280 -38.84 -15.27 33.21
C TYR A 280 -40.30 -15.58 33.34
N ARG A 281 -40.85 -16.60 32.65
CA ARG A 281 -42.23 -17.03 32.84
C ARG A 281 -42.48 -17.51 34.27
N HIS A 282 -41.61 -18.37 34.79
CA HIS A 282 -41.73 -18.90 36.13
C HIS A 282 -41.71 -17.77 37.17
N GLN A 283 -40.84 -16.78 36.98
CA GLN A 283 -40.74 -15.63 37.86
C GLN A 283 -42.02 -14.77 37.85
N ILE A 284 -42.62 -14.57 36.69
CA ILE A 284 -43.87 -13.83 36.53
C ILE A 284 -45.04 -14.61 37.19
N ASP A 285 -45.13 -15.92 36.97
CA ASP A 285 -46.16 -16.77 37.55
C ASP A 285 -46.06 -16.79 39.09
N GLU A 286 -44.86 -16.84 39.65
CA GLU A 286 -44.63 -16.75 41.09
C GLU A 286 -45.04 -15.39 41.65
N GLU A 287 -44.72 -14.30 40.96
CA GLU A 287 -45.04 -12.94 41.41
C GLU A 287 -46.56 -12.67 41.35
N GLN A 288 -47.22 -13.13 40.30
CA GLN A 288 -48.71 -13.08 40.20
C GLN A 288 -49.38 -13.92 41.30
N THR A 289 -48.85 -15.11 41.58
CA THR A 289 -49.36 -15.97 42.65
C THR A 289 -49.23 -15.30 44.02
N ARG A 290 -48.10 -14.66 44.31
CA ARG A 290 -47.87 -13.88 45.55
C ARG A 290 -48.87 -12.73 45.67
N GLN A 291 -49.08 -11.95 44.60
CA GLN A 291 -50.00 -10.84 44.59
C GLN A 291 -51.46 -11.29 44.86
N VAL A 292 -51.88 -12.45 44.31
CA VAL A 292 -53.18 -13.03 44.56
C VAL A 292 -53.33 -13.48 46.01
N ILE A 293 -52.30 -14.12 46.58
CA ILE A 293 -52.32 -14.54 47.99
C ILE A 293 -52.36 -13.32 48.94
N ASP A 294 -51.53 -12.30 48.66
CA ASP A 294 -51.51 -11.06 49.43
C ASP A 294 -52.86 -10.32 49.36
N ALA A 295 -53.51 -10.24 48.19
CA ALA A 295 -54.78 -9.64 47.98
C ALA A 295 -55.89 -10.43 48.71
N GLN A 296 -55.84 -11.78 48.72
CA GLN A 296 -56.78 -12.61 49.52
C GLN A 296 -56.59 -12.47 51.01
N THR A 297 -55.35 -12.34 51.47
CA THR A 297 -54.99 -12.13 52.88
C THR A 297 -55.50 -10.77 53.38
N ILE A 298 -55.36 -9.72 52.60
CA ILE A 298 -55.89 -8.38 52.88
C ILE A 298 -57.44 -8.42 52.95
N ARG A 299 -58.10 -9.12 52.02
CA ARG A 299 -59.56 -9.25 52.00
C ARG A 299 -60.11 -10.02 53.21
N ASN A 300 -59.47 -11.11 53.59
CA ASN A 300 -59.82 -11.89 54.78
C ASN A 300 -59.60 -11.12 56.08
N ASN A 301 -58.55 -10.27 56.16
CA ASN A 301 -58.32 -9.40 57.32
C ASN A 301 -59.30 -8.24 57.38
N THR A 302 -59.83 -7.75 56.26
CA THR A 302 -60.88 -6.71 56.20
C THR A 302 -62.20 -7.26 56.58
N ASP A 303 -62.57 -8.49 56.22
CA ASP A 303 -63.87 -9.16 56.65
C ASP A 303 -63.86 -9.55 58.14
N GLN A 304 -62.72 -9.88 58.73
CA GLN A 304 -62.59 -10.13 60.17
C GLN A 304 -62.68 -8.82 61.01
N GLY A 305 -62.23 -7.68 60.45
CA GLY A 305 -62.34 -6.39 61.08
C GLY A 305 -63.78 -5.85 61.13
N SER A 306 -64.58 -6.19 60.14
CA SER A 306 -66.02 -5.75 60.08
C SER A 306 -66.98 -6.57 60.97
N THR A 307 -66.57 -7.81 61.32
CA THR A 307 -67.37 -8.63 62.29
C THR A 307 -67.11 -8.29 63.75
N SER A 308 -65.98 -7.68 64.07
CA SER A 308 -65.61 -7.24 65.43
C SER A 308 -66.24 -5.87 65.82
N GLU A 309 -66.60 -5.02 64.88
CA GLU A 309 -67.29 -3.75 65.12
C GLU A 309 -68.81 -3.94 65.26
N SER A 310 -69.43 -4.96 64.65
CA SER A 310 -70.88 -5.23 64.80
C SER A 310 -71.23 -5.90 66.13
N ASP A 311 -70.33 -6.64 66.76
CA ASP A 311 -70.54 -7.25 68.07
C ASP A 311 -70.31 -6.27 69.22
N SER A 312 -69.63 -5.17 69.06
CA SER A 312 -69.36 -4.16 70.09
C SER A 312 -70.50 -3.13 70.17
N GLU A 313 -71.28 -2.87 69.11
CA GLU A 313 -72.46 -2.01 69.11
C GLU A 313 -73.68 -2.70 69.72
N ASN A 314 -73.86 -4.01 69.51
CA ASN A 314 -74.98 -4.77 70.05
C ASN A 314 -74.93 -5.02 71.59
N THR A 315 -73.72 -4.91 72.16
CA THR A 315 -73.54 -5.07 73.64
C THR A 315 -73.76 -3.76 74.37
N ALA A 316 -73.56 -2.60 73.69
CA ALA A 316 -73.82 -1.29 74.28
C ALA A 316 -75.29 -0.91 74.32
N GLU A 317 -76.14 -1.36 73.39
CA GLU A 317 -77.57 -1.13 73.36
C GLU A 317 -78.32 -1.97 74.44
N GLN A 318 -77.87 -3.20 74.71
CA GLN A 318 -78.49 -4.04 75.77
C GLN A 318 -78.17 -3.61 77.21
N SER A 319 -77.13 -2.82 77.42
CA SER A 319 -76.78 -2.27 78.76
C SER A 319 -77.50 -0.98 79.11
N ALA A 320 -78.02 -0.26 78.10
CA ALA A 320 -78.74 0.98 78.29
C ALA A 320 -80.27 0.73 78.59
N GLU A 321 -80.87 -0.38 78.18
CA GLU A 321 -82.26 -0.73 78.50
C GLU A 321 -82.45 -1.36 79.88
N ALA A 322 -81.45 -1.85 80.53
CA ALA A 322 -81.51 -2.45 81.86
C ALA A 322 -81.47 -1.42 83.03
N GLU A 323 -81.00 -0.18 82.81
CA GLU A 323 -80.96 0.87 83.83
C GLU A 323 -82.18 1.79 83.88
N ALA A 324 -83.15 1.64 82.93
CA ALA A 324 -84.35 2.50 82.89
C ALA A 324 -85.60 1.86 83.56
N SER A 325 -85.53 0.66 84.22
CA SER A 325 -86.63 -0.07 84.77
C SER A 325 -86.66 -0.13 86.29
N ASP A 326 -85.81 0.63 87.00
CA ASP A 326 -85.79 0.60 88.46
C ASP A 326 -85.88 2.01 89.12
N LYS A 327 -86.83 2.85 88.68
CA LYS A 327 -87.31 4.00 89.43
C LYS A 327 -88.73 4.36 88.97
N ASN A 328 -89.68 3.62 89.54
CA ASN A 328 -90.98 4.12 90.10
C ASN A 328 -91.70 2.99 90.81
#